data_214d61570bd52ccbb6658692cc4f09e8
#
_entry.id   214d61570bd52ccbb6658692cc4f09e8
#
_cell.length_a   1.000
_cell.length_b   1.000
_cell.length_c   1.000
_cell.angle_alpha   90.00
_cell.angle_beta   90.00
_cell.angle_gamma   90.00
#
_symmetry.space_group_name_H-M   'P 1'
#
loop_
_entity.id
_entity.type
_entity.pdbx_description
1 polymer ?
#
loop_
_entity_poly.entity_id
_entity_poly.type
_entity_poly.pdbx_seq_one_letter_code
_entity_poly.pdbx_strand_id
1 'polypeptide(L)'
;MTQKKMFITGGIGSTVEGEAFTKEYELPNDMNYAETCASIGLVFFARNMLKTEKNGRYADVMERALYNGIISGMQLDGKRFFYVNPLEVNPGVSGEIFGYKHVIPERTGWYACACCPPNLVRMVTSLGKYAWDEDETAVYSHLFLGQEAALGKADIRVESAYPWEGSVTYHVSAKIDELFTLAIHIPAYVKYLRVTVNGEAFDTAGEIRDGYLYISRKWGSDDQVELHFPLPVRKIYASTHVREDVGCVALMRGPVVYCFEGADNGANLQALAVKKELDAKALVCTEGRLSGLTPV
;
A
#
# COMPACT_ATOMS: atom_id res chain seq x y z
N MET A 1 6.49 -3.18 16.23
CA MET A 1 7.38 -2.86 15.10
C MET A 1 6.71 -1.82 14.19
N THR A 2 5.58 -2.06 13.58
CA THR A 2 4.92 -1.17 12.60
C THR A 2 4.50 0.21 13.13
N GLN A 3 4.28 0.36 14.43
CA GLN A 3 3.93 1.66 15.05
C GLN A 3 5.12 2.58 15.34
N LYS A 4 6.36 2.04 15.36
CA LYS A 4 7.54 2.77 15.87
C LYS A 4 8.77 2.67 14.99
N LYS A 5 8.80 1.72 14.04
CA LYS A 5 9.99 1.39 13.22
C LYS A 5 9.65 1.19 11.74
N MET A 6 8.48 1.63 11.29
CA MET A 6 8.05 1.57 9.91
C MET A 6 7.92 2.99 9.37
N PHE A 7 8.50 3.24 8.22
CA PHE A 7 8.35 4.49 7.48
C PHE A 7 6.94 4.61 6.89
N ILE A 8 6.56 5.82 6.52
CA ILE A 8 5.23 6.09 5.94
C ILE A 8 4.97 5.27 4.67
N THR A 9 6.01 4.95 3.92
CA THR A 9 5.96 4.12 2.71
C THR A 9 5.76 2.62 2.99
N GLY A 10 5.68 2.20 4.24
CA GLY A 10 5.72 0.78 4.59
C GLY A 10 7.12 0.16 4.53
N GLY A 11 8.15 0.98 4.24
CA GLY A 11 9.54 0.59 4.34
C GLY A 11 9.96 0.33 5.78
N ILE A 12 10.93 -0.56 5.97
CA ILE A 12 11.52 -0.89 7.27
C ILE A 12 13.04 -1.04 7.14
N GLY A 13 13.75 -0.80 8.24
CA GLY A 13 15.22 -0.79 8.27
C GLY A 13 15.77 0.63 8.31
N SER A 14 16.29 1.04 9.48
CA SER A 14 16.72 2.42 9.72
C SER A 14 18.20 2.64 9.40
N THR A 15 19.00 1.58 9.28
CA THR A 15 20.44 1.67 9.04
C THR A 15 20.92 0.63 8.03
N VAL A 16 21.91 1.02 7.23
CA VAL A 16 22.64 0.13 6.33
C VAL A 16 23.55 -0.82 7.10
N GLU A 17 24.05 -0.42 8.28
CA GLU A 17 24.90 -1.27 9.10
C GLU A 17 24.11 -2.44 9.64
N GLY A 18 24.45 -3.63 9.16
CA GLY A 18 23.76 -4.87 9.50
C GLY A 18 22.35 -4.99 8.94
N GLU A 19 21.94 -4.10 8.03
CA GLU A 19 20.60 -4.08 7.43
C GLU A 19 19.50 -4.15 8.50
N ALA A 20 19.58 -3.26 9.49
CA ALA A 20 18.97 -3.46 10.78
C ALA A 20 17.96 -2.37 11.17
N PHE A 21 17.21 -2.70 12.20
CA PHE A 21 16.47 -1.71 12.98
C PHE A 21 17.40 -1.07 14.02
N THR A 22 17.18 0.22 14.25
CA THR A 22 17.75 0.95 15.37
C THR A 22 16.75 1.06 16.52
N LYS A 23 16.88 2.04 17.40
CA LYS A 23 15.94 2.29 18.49
C LYS A 23 14.53 2.70 17.96
N GLU A 24 13.56 2.74 18.85
CA GLU A 24 12.20 3.18 18.54
C GLU A 24 12.20 4.65 18.07
N TYR A 25 11.39 4.95 17.04
CA TYR A 25 11.21 6.28 16.44
C TYR A 25 12.46 6.88 15.78
N GLU A 26 13.51 6.12 15.58
CA GLU A 26 14.66 6.54 14.78
C GLU A 26 14.40 6.13 13.32
N LEU A 27 13.93 7.10 12.55
CA LEU A 27 13.46 6.95 11.18
C LEU A 27 14.09 8.03 10.29
N PRO A 28 15.41 7.92 9.98
CA PRO A 28 16.08 8.90 9.15
C PRO A 28 15.52 8.90 7.72
N ASN A 29 15.29 10.08 7.15
CA ASN A 29 14.67 10.23 5.84
C ASN A 29 15.63 9.95 4.69
N ASP A 30 16.90 10.35 4.81
CA ASP A 30 17.93 10.35 3.77
C ASP A 30 19.00 9.28 3.93
N MET A 31 19.10 8.66 5.10
CA MET A 31 20.11 7.63 5.43
C MET A 31 19.52 6.26 5.71
N ASN A 32 18.18 6.12 5.65
CA ASN A 32 17.55 4.85 5.95
C ASN A 32 17.98 3.78 4.94
N TYR A 33 17.82 2.53 5.35
CA TYR A 33 18.05 1.41 4.45
C TYR A 33 16.78 1.04 3.68
N ALA A 34 15.64 0.96 4.34
CA ALA A 34 14.31 0.70 3.76
C ALA A 34 14.35 -0.17 2.49
N GLU A 35 15.00 -1.34 2.62
CA GLU A 35 15.25 -2.25 1.50
C GLU A 35 13.95 -2.76 0.90
N THR A 36 13.88 -2.86 -0.42
CA THR A 36 12.73 -3.45 -1.13
C THR A 36 12.42 -4.86 -0.63
N CYS A 37 13.44 -5.69 -0.38
CA CYS A 37 13.24 -7.04 0.18
C CYS A 37 12.67 -7.01 1.60
N ALA A 38 13.06 -6.04 2.43
CA ALA A 38 12.53 -5.91 3.79
C ALA A 38 11.04 -5.54 3.76
N SER A 39 10.64 -4.63 2.86
CA SER A 39 9.22 -4.29 2.65
C SER A 39 8.41 -5.50 2.17
N ILE A 40 8.97 -6.34 1.29
CA ILE A 40 8.35 -7.60 0.86
C ILE A 40 8.26 -8.59 2.04
N GLY A 41 9.32 -8.71 2.85
CA GLY A 41 9.34 -9.52 4.06
C GLY A 41 8.26 -9.09 5.06
N LEU A 42 8.00 -7.78 5.17
CA LEU A 42 6.92 -7.25 6.00
C LEU A 42 5.53 -7.69 5.50
N VAL A 43 5.31 -7.73 4.18
CA VAL A 43 4.07 -8.27 3.60
C VAL A 43 3.90 -9.76 3.93
N PHE A 44 4.97 -10.54 3.82
CA PHE A 44 4.94 -11.96 4.19
C PHE A 44 4.60 -12.17 5.67
N PHE A 45 5.21 -11.36 6.52
CA PHE A 45 4.92 -11.40 7.95
C PHE A 45 3.46 -11.02 8.25
N ALA A 46 2.98 -9.90 7.69
CA ALA A 46 1.61 -9.44 7.89
C ALA A 46 0.58 -10.47 7.38
N ARG A 47 0.84 -11.10 6.23
CA ARG A 47 0.01 -12.20 5.70
C ARG A 47 -0.05 -13.40 6.65
N ASN A 48 1.07 -13.77 7.27
CA ASN A 48 1.09 -14.86 8.25
C ASN A 48 0.34 -14.47 9.54
N MET A 49 0.40 -13.20 9.95
CA MET A 49 -0.40 -12.71 11.08
C MET A 49 -1.89 -12.79 10.79
N LEU A 50 -2.34 -12.48 9.55
CA LEU A 50 -3.74 -12.63 9.13
C LEU A 50 -4.25 -14.07 9.21
N LYS A 51 -3.39 -15.08 9.06
CA LYS A 51 -3.78 -16.48 9.28
C LYS A 51 -4.05 -16.79 10.75
N THR A 52 -3.40 -16.07 11.65
CA THR A 52 -3.54 -16.27 13.10
C THR A 52 -4.66 -15.41 13.68
N GLU A 53 -4.76 -14.17 13.23
CA GLU A 53 -5.72 -13.17 13.71
C GLU A 53 -6.26 -12.37 12.52
N LYS A 54 -7.55 -12.44 12.26
CA LYS A 54 -8.22 -11.68 11.20
C LYS A 54 -8.42 -10.23 11.64
N ASN A 55 -7.36 -9.41 11.51
CA ASN A 55 -7.36 -8.01 11.89
C ASN A 55 -6.83 -7.13 10.76
N GLY A 56 -7.65 -6.17 10.31
CA GLY A 56 -7.38 -5.27 9.17
C GLY A 56 -6.08 -4.48 9.28
N ARG A 57 -5.57 -4.25 10.51
CA ARG A 57 -4.25 -3.60 10.70
C ARG A 57 -3.12 -4.28 9.93
N TYR A 58 -3.19 -5.60 9.73
CA TYR A 58 -2.18 -6.33 8.97
C TYR A 58 -2.37 -6.14 7.46
N ALA A 59 -3.64 -6.08 7.01
CA ALA A 59 -3.96 -5.75 5.62
C ALA A 59 -3.57 -4.30 5.28
N ASP A 60 -3.79 -3.34 6.18
CA ASP A 60 -3.31 -1.95 6.04
C ASP A 60 -1.79 -1.87 5.85
N VAL A 61 -1.03 -2.68 6.60
CA VAL A 61 0.43 -2.75 6.47
C VAL A 61 0.84 -3.37 5.14
N MET A 62 0.19 -4.45 4.71
CA MET A 62 0.45 -5.08 3.41
C MET A 62 0.18 -4.10 2.27
N GLU A 63 -0.96 -3.43 2.30
CA GLU A 63 -1.37 -2.46 1.30
C GLU A 63 -0.37 -1.31 1.20
N ARG A 64 0.00 -0.70 2.33
CA ARG A 64 0.97 0.40 2.38
C ARG A 64 2.33 0.00 1.83
N ALA A 65 2.87 -1.14 2.25
CA ALA A 65 4.15 -1.63 1.77
C ALA A 65 4.09 -1.95 0.26
N LEU A 66 3.01 -2.59 -0.20
CA LEU A 66 2.82 -2.96 -1.60
C LEU A 66 2.82 -1.73 -2.51
N TYR A 67 1.96 -0.75 -2.23
CA TYR A 67 1.78 0.42 -3.11
C TYR A 67 2.92 1.45 -3.01
N ASN A 68 3.79 1.37 -2.02
CA ASN A 68 4.88 2.34 -1.84
C ASN A 68 6.25 1.67 -1.76
N GLY A 69 6.61 1.03 -0.65
CA GLY A 69 7.97 0.49 -0.44
C GLY A 69 8.38 -0.66 -1.38
N ILE A 70 7.43 -1.27 -2.10
CA ILE A 70 7.68 -2.41 -2.99
C ILE A 70 7.59 -1.98 -4.46
N ILE A 71 6.41 -1.54 -4.93
CA ILE A 71 6.21 -1.24 -6.37
C ILE A 71 7.04 -0.05 -6.80
N SER A 72 7.23 0.96 -5.95
CA SER A 72 8.09 2.11 -6.24
C SER A 72 9.56 1.72 -6.47
N GLY A 73 9.99 0.58 -5.95
CA GLY A 73 11.33 0.04 -6.21
C GLY A 73 11.59 -0.31 -7.67
N MET A 74 10.56 -0.49 -8.49
CA MET A 74 10.69 -0.86 -9.90
C MET A 74 10.35 0.32 -10.82
N GLN A 75 11.13 0.50 -11.88
CA GLN A 75 10.80 1.43 -12.95
C GLN A 75 9.60 0.90 -13.75
N LEU A 76 8.82 1.81 -14.37
CA LEU A 76 7.61 1.46 -15.12
C LEU A 76 7.85 0.44 -16.26
N ASP A 77 9.04 0.46 -16.87
CA ASP A 77 9.42 -0.49 -17.91
C ASP A 77 9.93 -1.85 -17.37
N GLY A 78 10.02 -2.00 -16.04
CA GLY A 78 10.48 -3.19 -15.36
C GLY A 78 11.98 -3.51 -15.47
N LYS A 79 12.80 -2.58 -16.01
CA LYS A 79 14.21 -2.85 -16.33
C LYS A 79 15.21 -2.36 -15.29
N ARG A 80 14.79 -1.45 -14.41
CA ARG A 80 15.65 -0.84 -13.41
C ARG A 80 14.97 -0.84 -12.05
N PHE A 81 15.77 -0.88 -10.99
CA PHE A 81 15.29 -1.11 -9.64
C PHE A 81 16.00 -0.23 -8.62
N PHE A 82 15.31 0.10 -7.53
CA PHE A 82 15.92 0.52 -6.29
C PHE A 82 16.16 -0.69 -5.37
N TYR A 83 17.30 -0.69 -4.72
CA TYR A 83 17.60 -1.57 -3.60
C TYR A 83 17.06 -0.96 -2.30
N VAL A 84 17.47 0.28 -2.05
CA VAL A 84 17.09 1.11 -0.90
C VAL A 84 16.08 2.16 -1.34
N ASN A 85 15.06 2.42 -0.52
CA ASN A 85 13.99 3.38 -0.81
C ASN A 85 13.96 4.49 0.25
N PRO A 86 14.83 5.50 0.17
CA PRO A 86 14.84 6.63 1.08
C PRO A 86 13.60 7.50 0.89
N LEU A 87 13.26 8.28 1.90
CA LEU A 87 12.19 9.30 1.81
C LEU A 87 12.72 10.63 1.25
N GLU A 88 14.01 10.85 1.34
CA GLU A 88 14.70 12.05 0.86
C GLU A 88 15.96 11.67 0.10
N VAL A 89 16.19 12.36 -1.01
CA VAL A 89 17.41 12.26 -1.81
C VAL A 89 18.05 13.65 -1.90
N ASN A 90 19.30 13.76 -1.46
CA ASN A 90 20.06 15.01 -1.41
C ASN A 90 21.07 15.04 -2.56
N PRO A 91 20.91 15.91 -3.57
CA PRO A 91 21.87 16.05 -4.67
C PRO A 91 23.27 16.37 -4.16
N GLY A 92 24.29 15.66 -4.69
CA GLY A 92 25.68 15.79 -4.27
C GLY A 92 26.04 15.14 -2.94
N VAL A 93 25.09 14.47 -2.31
CA VAL A 93 25.26 13.73 -1.04
C VAL A 93 24.90 12.25 -1.23
N SER A 94 23.67 12.00 -1.64
CA SER A 94 23.13 10.64 -1.84
C SER A 94 23.93 9.92 -2.93
N GLY A 95 24.40 8.72 -2.63
CA GLY A 95 25.23 7.90 -3.49
C GLY A 95 26.72 8.30 -3.56
N GLU A 96 27.09 9.48 -3.07
CA GLU A 96 28.44 10.05 -3.26
C GLU A 96 29.26 10.08 -1.96
N ILE A 97 28.69 10.59 -0.88
CA ILE A 97 29.40 10.82 0.38
C ILE A 97 29.42 9.56 1.24
N PHE A 98 30.47 9.40 2.04
CA PHE A 98 30.55 8.34 3.04
C PHE A 98 29.34 8.37 3.99
N GLY A 99 28.74 7.20 4.24
CA GLY A 99 27.49 7.06 5.00
C GLY A 99 26.23 7.12 4.12
N TYR A 100 26.29 7.71 2.92
CA TYR A 100 25.17 7.83 1.98
C TYR A 100 25.34 7.00 0.70
N LYS A 101 26.43 6.25 0.55
CA LYS A 101 26.75 5.49 -0.67
C LYS A 101 25.70 4.45 -1.05
N HIS A 102 24.93 3.96 -0.08
CA HIS A 102 23.84 3.00 -0.31
C HIS A 102 22.57 3.66 -0.86
N VAL A 103 22.43 4.98 -0.72
CA VAL A 103 21.28 5.76 -1.19
C VAL A 103 21.54 6.19 -2.62
N ILE A 104 21.19 5.36 -3.59
CA ILE A 104 21.39 5.65 -5.01
C ILE A 104 20.18 6.42 -5.54
N PRO A 105 20.36 7.65 -6.08
CA PRO A 105 19.25 8.51 -6.48
C PRO A 105 18.49 8.04 -7.72
N GLU A 106 19.07 7.16 -8.52
CA GLU A 106 18.44 6.62 -9.73
C GLU A 106 18.36 5.10 -9.69
N ARG A 107 17.29 4.54 -10.23
CA ARG A 107 17.14 3.09 -10.36
C ARG A 107 18.21 2.54 -11.31
N THR A 108 18.87 1.47 -10.90
CA THR A 108 19.91 0.80 -11.69
C THR A 108 19.41 -0.50 -12.31
N GLY A 109 20.05 -0.94 -13.40
CA GLY A 109 19.68 -2.21 -14.05
C GLY A 109 20.05 -3.44 -13.22
N TRP A 110 21.05 -3.33 -12.35
CA TRP A 110 21.54 -4.43 -11.52
C TRP A 110 22.33 -3.96 -10.32
N TYR A 111 22.44 -4.81 -9.30
CA TYR A 111 23.24 -4.63 -8.10
C TYR A 111 24.20 -5.81 -7.90
N ALA A 112 25.30 -5.62 -7.21
CA ALA A 112 26.24 -6.70 -6.87
C ALA A 112 25.57 -7.82 -6.06
N CYS A 113 24.68 -7.45 -5.12
CA CYS A 113 23.74 -8.36 -4.49
C CYS A 113 22.37 -8.14 -5.11
N ALA A 114 21.91 -9.05 -5.96
CA ALA A 114 20.69 -8.90 -6.75
C ALA A 114 19.47 -9.57 -6.09
N CYS A 115 19.24 -9.36 -4.80
CA CYS A 115 18.10 -9.94 -4.08
C CYS A 115 16.77 -9.26 -4.42
N CYS A 116 16.75 -7.94 -4.56
CA CYS A 116 15.51 -7.16 -4.71
C CYS A 116 14.77 -7.42 -6.03
N PRO A 117 15.40 -7.42 -7.22
CA PRO A 117 14.69 -7.69 -8.47
C PRO A 117 13.92 -9.01 -8.48
N PRO A 118 14.56 -10.19 -8.21
CA PRO A 118 13.83 -11.46 -8.22
C PRO A 118 12.80 -11.57 -7.10
N ASN A 119 13.06 -10.96 -5.93
CA ASN A 119 12.10 -10.96 -4.85
C ASN A 119 10.84 -10.13 -5.19
N LEU A 120 11.02 -9.00 -5.88
CA LEU A 120 9.91 -8.18 -6.38
C LEU A 120 9.11 -8.95 -7.43
N VAL A 121 9.75 -9.61 -8.39
CA VAL A 121 9.08 -10.47 -9.37
C VAL A 121 8.29 -11.57 -8.67
N ARG A 122 8.89 -12.23 -7.67
CA ARG A 122 8.21 -13.25 -6.85
C ARG A 122 6.96 -12.68 -6.17
N MET A 123 7.05 -11.48 -5.59
CA MET A 123 5.93 -10.82 -4.93
C MET A 123 4.80 -10.52 -5.93
N VAL A 124 5.10 -9.87 -7.06
CA VAL A 124 4.12 -9.47 -8.07
C VAL A 124 3.40 -10.68 -8.66
N THR A 125 4.16 -11.73 -9.02
CA THR A 125 3.58 -12.95 -9.63
C THR A 125 2.77 -13.80 -8.64
N SER A 126 2.86 -13.53 -7.34
CA SER A 126 2.14 -14.26 -6.30
C SER A 126 1.12 -13.42 -5.54
N LEU A 127 0.78 -12.21 -6.01
CA LEU A 127 -0.11 -11.26 -5.32
C LEU A 127 -1.45 -11.88 -4.92
N GLY A 128 -2.04 -12.74 -5.74
CA GLY A 128 -3.29 -13.42 -5.42
C GLY A 128 -3.26 -14.20 -4.10
N LYS A 129 -2.07 -14.73 -3.70
CA LYS A 129 -1.91 -15.44 -2.42
C LYS A 129 -1.99 -14.53 -1.18
N TYR A 130 -1.86 -13.23 -1.37
CA TYR A 130 -1.93 -12.22 -0.32
C TYR A 130 -3.26 -11.51 -0.29
N ALA A 131 -4.00 -11.57 -1.39
CA ALA A 131 -5.30 -10.91 -1.52
C ALA A 131 -6.44 -11.67 -0.82
N TRP A 132 -6.33 -12.99 -0.70
CA TRP A 132 -7.42 -13.84 -0.22
C TRP A 132 -7.00 -14.78 0.90
N ASP A 133 -7.99 -15.11 1.72
CA ASP A 133 -7.97 -16.20 2.69
C ASP A 133 -9.36 -16.84 2.79
N GLU A 134 -9.42 -18.06 3.30
CA GLU A 134 -10.68 -18.77 3.48
C GLU A 134 -10.57 -19.64 4.73
N ASP A 135 -11.64 -19.71 5.50
CA ASP A 135 -11.85 -20.64 6.59
C ASP A 135 -13.17 -21.40 6.45
N GLU A 136 -13.59 -22.12 7.47
CA GLU A 136 -14.82 -22.93 7.44
C GLU A 136 -16.07 -22.10 7.16
N THR A 137 -16.12 -20.84 7.60
CA THR A 137 -17.31 -19.99 7.62
C THR A 137 -17.25 -18.79 6.69
N ALA A 138 -16.04 -18.36 6.31
CA ALA A 138 -15.84 -17.10 5.62
C ALA A 138 -14.78 -17.16 4.51
N VAL A 139 -14.96 -16.26 3.55
CA VAL A 139 -13.95 -15.86 2.56
C VAL A 139 -13.51 -14.44 2.90
N TYR A 140 -12.21 -14.20 2.97
CA TYR A 140 -11.63 -12.91 3.31
C TYR A 140 -10.95 -12.29 2.09
N SER A 141 -11.33 -11.05 1.75
CA SER A 141 -10.64 -10.20 0.78
C SER A 141 -9.77 -9.20 1.55
N HIS A 142 -8.46 -9.28 1.39
CA HIS A 142 -7.49 -8.44 2.09
C HIS A 142 -7.03 -7.21 1.29
N LEU A 143 -7.09 -7.27 -0.05
CA LEU A 143 -6.61 -6.24 -0.95
C LEU A 143 -7.61 -6.02 -2.10
N PHE A 144 -7.85 -4.76 -2.46
CA PHE A 144 -8.73 -4.37 -3.57
C PHE A 144 -8.04 -4.51 -4.94
N LEU A 145 -7.62 -5.71 -5.29
CA LEU A 145 -7.01 -5.98 -6.59
C LEU A 145 -8.08 -6.41 -7.60
N GLY A 146 -8.04 -5.82 -8.80
CA GLY A 146 -8.84 -6.33 -9.93
C GLY A 146 -8.33 -7.72 -10.33
N GLN A 147 -9.14 -8.76 -10.10
CA GLN A 147 -8.73 -10.16 -10.31
C GLN A 147 -9.91 -11.12 -10.32
N GLU A 148 -9.64 -12.34 -10.74
CA GLU A 148 -10.51 -13.49 -10.55
C GLU A 148 -9.87 -14.46 -9.54
N ALA A 149 -10.66 -14.99 -8.62
CA ALA A 149 -10.25 -15.93 -7.59
C ALA A 149 -11.17 -17.13 -7.55
N ALA A 150 -10.62 -18.31 -7.74
CA ALA A 150 -11.33 -19.57 -7.55
C ALA A 150 -11.08 -20.08 -6.13
N LEU A 151 -12.08 -19.92 -5.25
CA LEU A 151 -12.02 -20.29 -3.83
C LEU A 151 -12.90 -21.52 -3.58
N GLY A 152 -12.80 -22.11 -2.40
CA GLY A 152 -13.58 -23.29 -2.05
C GLY A 152 -15.10 -23.01 -2.04
N LYS A 153 -15.51 -21.87 -1.47
CA LYS A 153 -16.91 -21.47 -1.32
C LYS A 153 -17.52 -20.77 -2.52
N ALA A 154 -16.69 -20.03 -3.29
CA ALA A 154 -17.17 -19.24 -4.42
C ALA A 154 -16.07 -18.99 -5.45
N ASP A 155 -16.47 -18.74 -6.69
CA ASP A 155 -15.65 -18.01 -7.66
C ASP A 155 -15.99 -16.52 -7.50
N ILE A 156 -14.96 -15.68 -7.36
CA ILE A 156 -15.13 -14.25 -7.14
C ILE A 156 -14.32 -13.48 -8.18
N ARG A 157 -15.00 -12.61 -8.92
CA ARG A 157 -14.37 -11.62 -9.80
C ARG A 157 -14.45 -10.25 -9.16
N VAL A 158 -13.32 -9.55 -9.06
CA VAL A 158 -13.24 -8.21 -8.52
C VAL A 158 -12.92 -7.23 -9.64
N GLU A 159 -13.75 -6.21 -9.79
CA GLU A 159 -13.50 -5.05 -10.63
C GLU A 159 -13.07 -3.89 -9.74
N SER A 160 -11.89 -3.33 -10.00
CA SER A 160 -11.31 -2.30 -9.16
C SER A 160 -10.37 -1.41 -9.94
N ALA A 161 -10.58 -0.10 -9.87
CA ALA A 161 -9.62 0.93 -10.28
C ALA A 161 -8.80 1.48 -9.09
N TYR A 162 -8.91 0.82 -7.94
CA TYR A 162 -8.13 1.17 -6.75
C TYR A 162 -6.62 0.94 -7.00
N PRO A 163 -5.73 1.83 -6.56
CA PRO A 163 -5.91 2.89 -5.57
C PRO A 163 -6.31 4.26 -6.14
N TRP A 164 -6.68 4.34 -7.42
CA TRP A 164 -7.00 5.61 -8.06
C TRP A 164 -8.45 6.03 -7.84
N GLU A 165 -9.35 5.07 -7.74
CA GLU A 165 -10.77 5.28 -7.45
C GLU A 165 -11.20 4.44 -6.25
N GLY A 166 -12.10 4.96 -5.45
CA GLY A 166 -12.67 4.27 -4.29
C GLY A 166 -13.96 3.53 -4.65
N SER A 167 -13.96 2.85 -5.80
CA SER A 167 -15.06 2.01 -6.28
C SER A 167 -14.54 0.61 -6.49
N VAL A 168 -15.16 -0.38 -5.84
CA VAL A 168 -14.78 -1.79 -5.95
C VAL A 168 -16.05 -2.62 -6.06
N THR A 169 -16.09 -3.49 -7.05
CA THR A 169 -17.22 -4.40 -7.28
C THR A 169 -16.77 -5.85 -7.18
N TYR A 170 -17.44 -6.61 -6.36
CA TYR A 170 -17.28 -8.06 -6.23
C TYR A 170 -18.45 -8.76 -6.91
N HIS A 171 -18.18 -9.63 -7.86
CA HIS A 171 -19.13 -10.57 -8.42
C HIS A 171 -18.90 -11.92 -7.78
N VAL A 172 -19.90 -12.43 -7.08
CA VAL A 172 -19.80 -13.65 -6.27
C VAL A 172 -20.64 -14.74 -6.91
N SER A 173 -20.00 -15.83 -7.32
CA SER A 173 -20.68 -17.04 -7.80
C SER A 173 -20.47 -18.18 -6.80
N ALA A 174 -21.48 -18.46 -6.00
CA ALA A 174 -21.40 -19.48 -4.96
C ALA A 174 -21.25 -20.89 -5.53
N LYS A 175 -20.39 -21.69 -4.93
CA LYS A 175 -20.18 -23.12 -5.23
C LYS A 175 -20.90 -24.03 -4.25
N ILE A 176 -21.32 -23.49 -3.11
CA ILE A 176 -21.99 -24.20 -2.03
C ILE A 176 -23.38 -23.60 -1.79
N ASP A 177 -24.32 -24.43 -1.39
CA ASP A 177 -25.71 -24.02 -1.08
C ASP A 177 -25.91 -23.68 0.41
N GLU A 178 -24.82 -23.32 1.08
CA GLU A 178 -24.78 -22.98 2.50
C GLU A 178 -24.53 -21.49 2.69
N LEU A 179 -24.88 -20.99 3.88
CA LEU A 179 -24.56 -19.63 4.29
C LEU A 179 -23.06 -19.52 4.53
N PHE A 180 -22.41 -18.50 3.93
CA PHE A 180 -21.07 -18.11 4.28
C PHE A 180 -20.92 -16.59 4.29
N THR A 181 -19.83 -16.12 4.89
CA THR A 181 -19.51 -14.71 5.02
C THR A 181 -18.48 -14.29 3.98
N LEU A 182 -18.76 -13.21 3.25
CA LEU A 182 -17.73 -12.46 2.55
C LEU A 182 -17.24 -11.35 3.48
N ALA A 183 -15.99 -11.45 3.93
CA ALA A 183 -15.32 -10.49 4.81
C ALA A 183 -14.36 -9.64 3.99
N ILE A 184 -14.64 -8.34 3.86
CA ILE A 184 -13.88 -7.42 3.02
C ILE A 184 -13.10 -6.46 3.92
N HIS A 185 -11.78 -6.40 3.78
CA HIS A 185 -10.94 -5.43 4.47
C HIS A 185 -11.35 -4.01 4.10
N ILE A 186 -11.57 -3.17 5.10
CA ILE A 186 -11.84 -1.75 4.94
C ILE A 186 -10.64 -0.97 5.49
N PRO A 187 -9.86 -0.31 4.63
CA PRO A 187 -8.67 0.43 5.07
C PRO A 187 -8.97 1.46 6.16
N ALA A 188 -8.12 1.55 7.17
CA ALA A 188 -8.35 2.39 8.35
C ALA A 188 -8.54 3.87 8.05
N TYR A 189 -8.16 4.36 6.87
CA TYR A 189 -8.38 5.74 6.45
C TYR A 189 -9.77 5.99 5.84
N VAL A 190 -10.54 4.95 5.52
CA VAL A 190 -11.90 5.08 4.96
C VAL A 190 -12.84 5.51 6.07
N LYS A 191 -13.39 6.72 5.96
CA LYS A 191 -14.32 7.30 6.94
C LYS A 191 -15.78 7.19 6.52
N TYR A 192 -16.02 7.20 5.21
CA TYR A 192 -17.35 7.14 4.62
C TYR A 192 -17.37 5.99 3.63
N LEU A 193 -18.17 5.00 3.92
CA LEU A 193 -18.35 3.82 3.10
C LEU A 193 -19.81 3.67 2.75
N ARG A 194 -20.10 3.50 1.46
CA ARG A 194 -21.40 3.05 0.96
C ARG A 194 -21.23 1.65 0.41
N VAL A 195 -22.16 0.78 0.76
CA VAL A 195 -22.18 -0.60 0.28
C VAL A 195 -23.55 -0.90 -0.31
N THR A 196 -23.59 -1.57 -1.43
CA THR A 196 -24.80 -2.19 -1.97
C THR A 196 -24.58 -3.68 -2.16
N VAL A 197 -25.66 -4.45 -2.01
CA VAL A 197 -25.71 -5.88 -2.34
C VAL A 197 -26.84 -6.07 -3.31
N ASN A 198 -26.54 -6.51 -4.52
CA ASN A 198 -27.51 -6.63 -5.63
C ASN A 198 -28.29 -5.33 -5.90
N GLY A 199 -27.59 -4.19 -5.81
CA GLY A 199 -28.17 -2.86 -6.03
C GLY A 199 -28.95 -2.30 -4.84
N GLU A 200 -29.20 -3.07 -3.79
CA GLU A 200 -29.86 -2.61 -2.57
C GLU A 200 -28.84 -2.13 -1.53
N ALA A 201 -29.16 -1.02 -0.86
CA ALA A 201 -28.27 -0.47 0.16
C ALA A 201 -28.08 -1.45 1.32
N PHE A 202 -26.83 -1.71 1.69
CA PHE A 202 -26.48 -2.55 2.81
C PHE A 202 -26.09 -1.66 4.01
N ASP A 203 -26.75 -1.90 5.15
CA ASP A 203 -26.42 -1.20 6.39
C ASP A 203 -25.12 -1.76 6.98
N THR A 204 -24.09 -0.92 7.04
CA THR A 204 -22.79 -1.29 7.58
C THR A 204 -22.66 -1.13 9.08
N ALA A 205 -23.71 -0.62 9.76
CA ALA A 205 -23.69 -0.39 11.20
C ALA A 205 -23.55 -1.71 11.97
N GLY A 206 -22.46 -1.85 12.74
CA GLY A 206 -22.14 -3.07 13.48
C GLY A 206 -21.53 -4.21 12.65
N GLU A 207 -21.50 -4.08 11.33
CA GLU A 207 -20.94 -5.10 10.43
C GLU A 207 -19.44 -4.92 10.15
N ILE A 208 -18.85 -3.79 10.57
CA ILE A 208 -17.40 -3.59 10.48
C ILE A 208 -16.77 -3.89 11.85
N ARG A 209 -15.98 -4.96 11.89
CA ARG A 209 -15.26 -5.41 13.09
C ARG A 209 -13.82 -5.72 12.72
N ASP A 210 -12.88 -5.32 13.58
CA ASP A 210 -11.44 -5.57 13.38
C ASP A 210 -10.91 -5.18 11.99
N GLY A 211 -11.51 -4.12 11.39
CA GLY A 211 -11.14 -3.62 10.06
C GLY A 211 -11.68 -4.43 8.88
N TYR A 212 -12.64 -5.33 9.10
CA TYR A 212 -13.35 -6.04 8.03
C TYR A 212 -14.85 -5.77 8.07
N LEU A 213 -15.43 -5.57 6.90
CA LEU A 213 -16.87 -5.59 6.68
C LEU A 213 -17.31 -7.04 6.46
N TYR A 214 -18.26 -7.53 7.27
CA TYR A 214 -18.77 -8.89 7.21
C TYR A 214 -20.16 -8.89 6.58
N ILE A 215 -20.30 -9.56 5.43
CA ILE A 215 -21.59 -9.75 4.75
C ILE A 215 -21.92 -11.23 4.77
N SER A 216 -22.83 -11.62 5.66
CA SER A 216 -23.21 -13.02 5.87
C SER A 216 -24.56 -13.30 5.23
N ARG A 217 -24.61 -14.19 4.25
CA ARG A 217 -25.84 -14.59 3.57
C ARG A 217 -25.68 -15.91 2.84
N LYS A 218 -26.78 -16.46 2.36
CA LYS A 218 -26.77 -17.48 1.33
C LYS A 218 -26.54 -16.77 -0.01
N TRP A 219 -25.43 -17.06 -0.64
CA TRP A 219 -25.02 -16.47 -1.91
C TRP A 219 -25.54 -17.27 -3.09
N GLY A 220 -25.89 -16.58 -4.19
CA GLY A 220 -26.31 -17.18 -5.44
C GLY A 220 -25.15 -17.31 -6.44
N SER A 221 -25.52 -17.54 -7.70
CA SER A 221 -24.56 -17.70 -8.80
C SER A 221 -24.14 -16.37 -9.44
N ASP A 222 -24.79 -15.25 -9.09
CA ASP A 222 -24.55 -13.92 -9.72
C ASP A 222 -24.88 -12.80 -8.73
N ASP A 223 -24.40 -12.94 -7.50
CA ASP A 223 -24.53 -11.88 -6.50
C ASP A 223 -23.44 -10.81 -6.69
N GLN A 224 -23.81 -9.57 -6.44
CA GLN A 224 -22.91 -8.42 -6.57
C GLN A 224 -22.82 -7.63 -5.26
N VAL A 225 -21.59 -7.28 -4.87
CA VAL A 225 -21.31 -6.36 -3.76
C VAL A 225 -20.52 -5.20 -4.30
N GLU A 226 -21.03 -3.98 -4.12
CA GLU A 226 -20.35 -2.76 -4.52
C GLU A 226 -19.97 -1.94 -3.30
N LEU A 227 -18.70 -1.54 -3.27
CA LEU A 227 -18.17 -0.61 -2.28
C LEU A 227 -17.87 0.72 -2.94
N HIS A 228 -18.24 1.80 -2.27
CA HIS A 228 -17.95 3.16 -2.72
C HIS A 228 -17.46 4.01 -1.56
N PHE A 229 -16.27 4.60 -1.68
CA PHE A 229 -15.68 5.46 -0.67
C PHE A 229 -14.79 6.55 -1.29
N PRO A 230 -14.78 7.76 -0.73
CA PRO A 230 -13.96 8.85 -1.26
C PRO A 230 -12.47 8.63 -0.92
N LEU A 231 -11.61 9.05 -1.83
CA LEU A 231 -10.15 9.07 -1.66
C LEU A 231 -9.63 10.53 -1.65
N PRO A 232 -9.86 11.29 -0.58
CA PRO A 232 -9.33 12.64 -0.48
C PRO A 232 -7.81 12.62 -0.28
N VAL A 233 -7.14 13.71 -0.72
CA VAL A 233 -5.75 13.94 -0.34
C VAL A 233 -5.70 14.26 1.17
N ARG A 234 -4.80 13.60 1.89
CA ARG A 234 -4.65 13.71 3.34
C ARG A 234 -3.26 14.17 3.70
N LYS A 235 -3.17 15.05 4.69
CA LYS A 235 -1.91 15.37 5.38
C LYS A 235 -1.66 14.32 6.45
N ILE A 236 -0.47 13.77 6.44
CA ILE A 236 -0.03 12.78 7.43
C ILE A 236 1.14 13.38 8.20
N TYR A 237 1.02 13.37 9.50
CA TYR A 237 2.05 13.81 10.43
C TYR A 237 2.66 12.60 11.12
N ALA A 238 3.97 12.64 11.28
CA ALA A 238 4.68 11.64 12.06
C ALA A 238 4.37 11.80 13.57
N SER A 239 4.66 10.75 14.32
CA SER A 239 4.71 10.85 15.78
C SER A 239 5.71 11.93 16.21
N THR A 240 5.38 12.71 17.21
CA THR A 240 6.28 13.75 17.76
C THR A 240 7.60 13.21 18.31
N HIS A 241 7.75 11.88 18.43
CA HIS A 241 8.99 11.23 18.80
C HIS A 241 9.97 11.06 17.62
N VAL A 242 9.49 11.23 16.37
CA VAL A 242 10.33 11.15 15.17
C VAL A 242 10.96 12.53 14.94
N ARG A 243 12.22 12.68 15.27
CA ARG A 243 12.94 13.96 15.24
C ARG A 243 13.10 14.51 13.83
N GLU A 244 13.33 13.62 12.89
CA GLU A 244 13.61 13.92 11.49
C GLU A 244 12.40 14.56 10.78
N ASP A 245 11.19 14.30 11.28
CA ASP A 245 9.94 14.78 10.69
C ASP A 245 9.36 16.02 11.41
N VAL A 246 10.12 16.66 12.30
CA VAL A 246 9.65 17.86 12.99
C VAL A 246 9.42 19.01 12.00
N GLY A 247 8.18 19.49 11.93
CA GLY A 247 7.77 20.51 10.97
C GLY A 247 7.46 19.99 9.58
N CYS A 248 7.60 18.69 9.35
CA CYS A 248 7.32 18.04 8.07
C CYS A 248 5.89 17.48 8.00
N VAL A 249 5.39 17.31 6.78
CA VAL A 249 4.12 16.68 6.48
C VAL A 249 4.25 15.87 5.20
N ALA A 250 3.68 14.67 5.20
CA ALA A 250 3.53 13.89 3.98
C ALA A 250 2.12 14.01 3.41
N LEU A 251 1.99 13.88 2.11
CA LEU A 251 0.70 13.82 1.41
C LEU A 251 0.40 12.38 1.00
N MET A 252 -0.82 11.94 1.28
CA MET A 252 -1.32 10.65 0.84
C MET A 252 -2.69 10.75 0.23
N ARG A 253 -2.96 9.93 -0.78
CA ARG A 253 -4.30 9.69 -1.32
C ARG A 253 -4.54 8.20 -1.40
N GLY A 254 -5.62 7.71 -0.76
CA GLY A 254 -5.75 6.28 -0.53
C GLY A 254 -4.50 5.73 0.20
N PRO A 255 -3.94 4.60 -0.25
CA PRO A 255 -2.71 4.03 0.31
C PRO A 255 -1.43 4.70 -0.22
N VAL A 256 -1.51 5.48 -1.31
CA VAL A 256 -0.35 6.01 -2.04
C VAL A 256 0.23 7.23 -1.34
N VAL A 257 1.53 7.20 -1.10
CA VAL A 257 2.33 8.34 -0.62
C VAL A 257 2.83 9.12 -1.82
N TYR A 258 2.61 10.43 -1.81
CA TYR A 258 3.09 11.34 -2.86
C TYR A 258 4.42 11.96 -2.44
N CYS A 259 5.27 12.22 -3.42
CA CYS A 259 6.54 12.91 -3.24
C CYS A 259 6.66 14.10 -4.19
N PHE A 260 7.56 15.02 -3.87
CA PHE A 260 7.97 16.09 -4.77
C PHE A 260 9.27 15.66 -5.44
N GLU A 261 9.34 15.80 -6.75
CA GLU A 261 10.55 15.51 -7.52
C GLU A 261 11.17 16.81 -8.05
N GLY A 262 12.51 16.87 -8.04
CA GLY A 262 13.26 18.05 -8.50
C GLY A 262 13.01 18.35 -9.98
N ALA A 263 12.71 17.33 -10.79
CA ALA A 263 12.36 17.48 -12.20
C ALA A 263 11.14 18.36 -12.42
N ASP A 264 10.16 18.29 -11.51
CA ASP A 264 8.88 19.02 -11.64
C ASP A 264 8.85 20.31 -10.82
N ASN A 265 9.63 20.36 -9.71
CA ASN A 265 9.52 21.41 -8.70
C ASN A 265 10.79 22.26 -8.54
N GLY A 266 11.86 21.95 -9.29
CA GLY A 266 13.16 22.64 -9.19
C GLY A 266 14.06 22.05 -8.08
N ALA A 267 15.30 22.55 -8.01
CA ALA A 267 16.35 21.93 -7.21
C ALA A 267 16.20 22.10 -5.69
N ASN A 268 15.42 23.07 -5.21
CA ASN A 268 15.28 23.36 -3.80
C ASN A 268 13.93 22.87 -3.25
N LEU A 269 13.78 21.55 -3.13
CA LEU A 269 12.54 20.95 -2.61
C LEU A 269 12.29 21.28 -1.14
N GLN A 270 13.33 21.53 -0.35
CA GLN A 270 13.21 21.87 1.07
C GLN A 270 12.58 23.24 1.31
N ALA A 271 12.53 24.11 0.30
CA ALA A 271 11.82 25.39 0.38
C ALA A 271 10.30 25.24 0.17
N LEU A 272 9.82 24.07 -0.24
CA LEU A 272 8.41 23.82 -0.45
C LEU A 272 7.69 23.70 0.90
N ALA A 273 6.53 24.34 0.98
CA ALA A 273 5.68 24.26 2.16
C ALA A 273 4.23 23.97 1.77
N VAL A 274 3.61 23.07 2.52
CA VAL A 274 2.19 22.76 2.36
C VAL A 274 1.37 23.73 3.18
N LYS A 275 0.39 24.41 2.54
CA LYS A 275 -0.51 25.34 3.22
C LYS A 275 -1.27 24.64 4.36
N LYS A 276 -1.58 25.38 5.42
CA LYS A 276 -2.34 24.87 6.57
C LYS A 276 -3.69 24.32 6.13
N GLU A 277 -4.38 25.03 5.25
CA GLU A 277 -5.62 24.58 4.62
C GLU A 277 -5.25 23.90 3.31
N LEU A 278 -5.56 22.63 3.21
CA LEU A 278 -5.22 21.81 2.04
C LEU A 278 -6.36 21.90 1.02
N ASP A 279 -6.11 22.63 -0.06
CA ASP A 279 -6.94 22.59 -1.28
C ASP A 279 -6.14 21.83 -2.35
N ALA A 280 -6.03 20.53 -2.17
CA ALA A 280 -5.32 19.66 -3.11
C ALA A 280 -6.32 18.82 -3.92
N LYS A 281 -6.12 18.79 -5.23
CA LYS A 281 -6.90 17.99 -6.16
C LYS A 281 -5.98 16.99 -6.84
N ALA A 282 -6.45 15.74 -6.95
CA ALA A 282 -5.80 14.78 -7.80
C ALA A 282 -6.12 15.10 -9.27
N LEU A 283 -5.09 15.17 -10.09
CA LEU A 283 -5.21 15.36 -11.53
C LEU A 283 -4.78 14.08 -12.25
N VAL A 284 -5.49 13.74 -13.31
CA VAL A 284 -5.06 12.64 -14.18
C VAL A 284 -4.00 13.19 -15.12
N CYS A 285 -2.85 12.54 -15.19
CA CYS A 285 -1.81 12.89 -16.14
C CYS A 285 -2.27 12.53 -17.55
N THR A 286 -2.45 13.53 -18.40
CA THR A 286 -2.95 13.35 -19.78
C THR A 286 -1.84 13.35 -20.82
N GLU A 287 -0.61 13.71 -20.43
CA GLU A 287 0.52 13.86 -21.34
C GLU A 287 1.79 13.21 -20.75
N GLY A 288 2.75 12.91 -21.64
CA GLY A 288 4.05 12.35 -21.25
C GLY A 288 4.04 10.85 -20.97
N ARG A 289 5.12 10.37 -20.33
CA ARG A 289 5.34 8.93 -20.07
C ARG A 289 4.35 8.33 -19.06
N LEU A 290 3.71 9.17 -18.26
CA LEU A 290 2.75 8.75 -17.24
C LEU A 290 1.30 8.92 -17.70
N SER A 291 1.08 9.30 -18.96
CA SER A 291 -0.27 9.51 -19.50
C SER A 291 -1.15 8.28 -19.31
N GLY A 292 -2.30 8.48 -18.69
CA GLY A 292 -3.28 7.43 -18.40
C GLY A 292 -2.92 6.50 -17.24
N LEU A 293 -1.78 6.71 -16.57
CA LEU A 293 -1.33 5.80 -15.50
C LEU A 293 -1.66 6.31 -14.10
N THR A 294 -1.75 7.60 -13.87
CA THR A 294 -1.95 8.12 -12.51
C THR A 294 -2.68 9.44 -12.47
N PRO A 295 -3.62 9.63 -11.54
CA PRO A 295 -3.97 10.95 -11.05
C PRO A 295 -2.82 11.47 -10.18
N VAL A 296 -2.29 12.61 -10.52
CA VAL A 296 -1.21 13.29 -9.77
C VAL A 296 -1.79 14.52 -9.09
#